data_c5fc86c2778859d20ec29c656f6891e1
#
_entry.id   c5fc86c2778859d20ec29c656f6891e1
#
_cell.length_a   1.000
_cell.length_b   1.000
_cell.length_c   1.000
_cell.angle_alpha   90.00
_cell.angle_beta   90.00
_cell.angle_gamma   90.00
#
_symmetry.space_group_name_H-M   'P 1'
#
loop_
_entity.id
_entity.type
_entity.pdbx_description
1 polymer ?
#
loop_
_entity_poly.entity_id
_entity_poly.type
_entity_poly.pdbx_seq_one_letter_code
_entity_poly.pdbx_strand_id
1 'polypeptide(L)'
;EQILNLFYEKVPVYLDMGSYQIDLVPERLRGEMAQFDITDNEGKVIVEQGKRINARHVRQMEAAGLTKLSVPDEYLYERITAEDSTLRDGEVIAANTLLSHEVMVKLAEGGVKQFNILFTNDIDRGSFVADTLRADLTRDREEALVEIYKVMRPGEPPTKEAAENLFNNLFFSSERYDLSPVGRMKFNRRLGRPYEVGTDQKSREVEGILSHEDIIDVL
;
A
#
# COMPACT_ATOMS: atom_id res chain seq x y z
N GLU A 1 4.64 -6.38 6.37
CA GLU A 1 3.43 -5.85 7.02
C GLU A 1 3.61 -4.38 7.43
N GLN A 2 4.65 -4.01 8.19
CA GLN A 2 4.88 -2.62 8.62
C GLN A 2 4.98 -1.63 7.46
N ILE A 3 5.71 -1.98 6.39
CA ILE A 3 5.84 -1.14 5.20
C ILE A 3 4.49 -1.00 4.49
N LEU A 4 3.73 -2.09 4.32
CA LEU A 4 2.41 -2.02 3.69
C LEU A 4 1.46 -1.07 4.42
N ASN A 5 1.51 -1.04 5.75
CA ASN A 5 0.69 -0.14 6.57
C ASN A 5 1.03 1.35 6.42
N LEU A 6 2.22 1.69 5.87
CA LEU A 6 2.58 3.07 5.58
C LEU A 6 1.94 3.58 4.26
N PHE A 7 1.70 2.68 3.31
CA PHE A 7 1.25 3.05 1.97
C PHE A 7 -0.21 2.68 1.66
N TYR A 8 -0.77 1.70 2.36
CA TYR A 8 -2.09 1.17 2.06
C TYR A 8 -3.04 1.22 3.26
N GLU A 9 -4.27 1.58 2.98
CA GLU A 9 -5.37 1.36 3.91
C GLU A 9 -5.81 -0.11 3.85
N LYS A 10 -6.30 -0.63 4.97
CA LYS A 10 -6.82 -2.00 5.06
C LYS A 10 -8.32 -2.00 4.81
N VAL A 11 -8.77 -3.01 4.09
CA VAL A 11 -10.20 -3.29 3.89
C VAL A 11 -10.49 -4.65 4.51
N PRO A 12 -11.34 -4.73 5.54
CA PRO A 12 -11.74 -6.00 6.14
C PRO A 12 -12.63 -6.78 5.19
N VAL A 13 -12.33 -8.07 5.06
CA VAL A 13 -13.11 -9.07 4.35
C VAL A 13 -13.69 -10.03 5.39
N TYR A 14 -15.00 -10.15 5.40
CA TYR A 14 -15.72 -11.05 6.30
C TYR A 14 -16.15 -12.29 5.52
N LEU A 15 -15.92 -13.45 6.12
CA LEU A 15 -16.33 -14.73 5.58
C LEU A 15 -17.45 -15.31 6.44
N ASP A 16 -18.64 -15.45 5.88
CA ASP A 16 -19.80 -16.06 6.53
C ASP A 16 -20.46 -17.08 5.59
N MET A 17 -20.54 -18.33 6.04
CA MET A 17 -21.19 -19.46 5.34
C MET A 17 -20.82 -19.58 3.85
N GLY A 18 -19.57 -19.26 3.48
CA GLY A 18 -19.10 -19.34 2.08
C GLY A 18 -19.42 -18.11 1.24
N SER A 19 -19.89 -17.02 1.84
CA SER A 19 -20.05 -15.72 1.20
C SER A 19 -19.04 -14.73 1.74
N TYR A 20 -18.56 -13.82 0.89
CA TYR A 20 -17.62 -12.76 1.26
C TYR A 20 -18.32 -11.42 1.30
N GLN A 21 -17.99 -10.64 2.32
CA GLN A 21 -18.45 -9.26 2.47
C GLN A 21 -17.25 -8.36 2.76
N ILE A 22 -17.26 -7.16 2.21
CA ILE A 22 -16.28 -6.11 2.49
C ILE A 22 -16.97 -4.88 3.08
N ASP A 23 -16.25 -4.10 3.86
CA ASP A 23 -16.75 -2.79 4.28
C ASP A 23 -16.83 -1.85 3.09
N LEU A 24 -17.95 -1.16 2.95
CA LEU A 24 -18.23 -0.27 1.83
C LEU A 24 -18.06 1.20 2.25
N VAL A 25 -17.20 1.89 1.52
CA VAL A 25 -17.12 3.35 1.51
C VAL A 25 -17.50 3.81 0.09
N PRO A 26 -18.77 4.22 -0.15
CA PRO A 26 -19.30 4.46 -1.50
C PRO A 26 -18.47 5.43 -2.34
N GLU A 27 -17.91 6.48 -1.73
CA GLU A 27 -17.07 7.46 -2.43
C GLU A 27 -15.79 6.85 -3.02
N ARG A 28 -15.25 5.78 -2.42
CA ARG A 28 -14.06 5.09 -2.94
C ARG A 28 -14.31 4.39 -4.27
N LEU A 29 -15.55 3.98 -4.53
CA LEU A 29 -15.95 3.32 -5.78
C LEU A 29 -16.22 4.30 -6.91
N ARG A 30 -16.26 5.60 -6.63
CA ARG A 30 -16.57 6.61 -7.65
C ARG A 30 -15.52 6.63 -8.76
N GLY A 31 -15.97 6.43 -9.99
CA GLY A 31 -15.11 6.40 -11.17
C GLY A 31 -14.64 5.01 -11.57
N GLU A 32 -14.76 4.01 -10.68
CA GLU A 32 -14.44 2.61 -11.00
C GLU A 32 -15.52 1.97 -11.89
N MET A 33 -15.13 0.87 -12.53
CA MET A 33 -16.06 0.00 -13.25
C MET A 33 -16.59 -1.05 -12.28
N ALA A 34 -17.92 -1.19 -12.19
CA ALA A 34 -18.52 -2.23 -11.37
C ALA A 34 -18.13 -3.62 -11.93
N GLN A 35 -17.44 -4.41 -11.14
CA GLN A 35 -17.00 -5.76 -11.52
C GLN A 35 -18.12 -6.80 -11.37
N PHE A 36 -19.17 -6.47 -10.64
CA PHE A 36 -20.39 -7.27 -10.41
C PHE A 36 -21.56 -6.34 -10.13
N ASP A 37 -22.77 -6.88 -10.09
CA ASP A 37 -23.97 -6.11 -9.79
C ASP A 37 -23.97 -5.66 -8.33
N ILE A 38 -24.01 -4.35 -8.09
CA ILE A 38 -24.13 -3.78 -6.75
C ILE A 38 -25.61 -3.61 -6.44
N THR A 39 -26.09 -4.30 -5.40
CA THR A 39 -27.49 -4.29 -4.98
C THR A 39 -27.68 -3.60 -3.64
N ASP A 40 -28.88 -3.09 -3.39
CA ASP A 40 -29.30 -2.65 -2.05
C ASP A 40 -29.68 -3.84 -1.14
N ASN A 41 -30.06 -3.52 0.09
CA ASN A 41 -30.44 -4.52 1.09
C ASN A 41 -31.72 -5.30 0.73
N GLU A 42 -32.51 -4.82 -0.26
CA GLU A 42 -33.71 -5.46 -0.77
C GLU A 42 -33.46 -6.30 -2.04
N GLY A 43 -32.19 -6.31 -2.52
CA GLY A 43 -31.77 -7.02 -3.72
C GLY A 43 -32.01 -6.25 -5.03
N LYS A 44 -32.36 -4.98 -4.97
CA LYS A 44 -32.52 -4.14 -6.15
C LYS A 44 -31.17 -3.65 -6.63
N VAL A 45 -30.91 -3.81 -7.92
CA VAL A 45 -29.65 -3.38 -8.54
C VAL A 45 -29.54 -1.86 -8.54
N ILE A 46 -28.48 -1.32 -7.94
CA ILE A 46 -28.07 0.08 -7.97
C ILE A 46 -27.14 0.33 -9.15
N VAL A 47 -26.17 -0.56 -9.36
CA VAL A 47 -25.18 -0.50 -10.45
C VAL A 47 -25.07 -1.88 -11.08
N GLU A 48 -25.28 -1.96 -12.39
CA GLU A 48 -25.07 -3.20 -13.15
C GLU A 48 -23.57 -3.43 -13.40
N GLN A 49 -23.17 -4.69 -13.48
CA GLN A 49 -21.81 -5.09 -13.86
C GLN A 49 -21.39 -4.40 -15.18
N GLY A 50 -20.13 -3.97 -15.25
CA GLY A 50 -19.57 -3.29 -16.42
C GLY A 50 -19.98 -1.81 -16.57
N LYS A 51 -20.76 -1.25 -15.67
CA LYS A 51 -21.08 0.17 -15.65
C LYS A 51 -20.11 0.97 -14.78
N ARG A 52 -19.81 2.20 -15.22
CA ARG A 52 -19.00 3.13 -14.42
C ARG A 52 -19.82 3.68 -13.25
N ILE A 53 -19.26 3.58 -12.06
CA ILE A 53 -19.87 4.10 -10.83
C ILE A 53 -19.72 5.62 -10.82
N ASN A 54 -20.84 6.32 -10.78
CA ASN A 54 -20.90 7.78 -10.79
C ASN A 54 -21.46 8.34 -9.47
N ALA A 55 -21.44 9.66 -9.29
CA ALA A 55 -21.91 10.33 -8.09
C ALA A 55 -23.40 10.04 -7.77
N ARG A 56 -24.25 9.71 -8.76
CA ARG A 56 -25.63 9.31 -8.51
C ARG A 56 -25.68 7.93 -7.84
N HIS A 57 -24.90 7.00 -8.32
CA HIS A 57 -24.80 5.64 -7.74
C HIS A 57 -24.29 5.71 -6.30
N VAL A 58 -23.26 6.52 -6.03
CA VAL A 58 -22.74 6.77 -4.67
C VAL A 58 -23.86 7.24 -3.74
N ARG A 59 -24.61 8.26 -4.13
CA ARG A 59 -25.75 8.77 -3.34
C ARG A 59 -26.85 7.72 -3.14
N GLN A 60 -27.08 6.85 -4.11
CA GLN A 60 -28.05 5.76 -3.97
C GLN A 60 -27.58 4.72 -2.95
N MET A 61 -26.30 4.35 -2.94
CA MET A 61 -25.72 3.45 -1.94
C MET A 61 -25.80 4.06 -0.53
N GLU A 62 -25.47 5.35 -0.39
CA GLU A 62 -25.58 6.09 0.87
C GLU A 62 -27.03 6.18 1.36
N ALA A 63 -27.97 6.50 0.47
CA ALA A 63 -29.39 6.57 0.79
C ALA A 63 -29.97 5.21 1.19
N ALA A 64 -29.44 4.12 0.63
CA ALA A 64 -29.79 2.75 1.01
C ALA A 64 -29.12 2.30 2.31
N GLY A 65 -28.24 3.13 2.91
CA GLY A 65 -27.53 2.82 4.15
C GLY A 65 -26.57 1.62 4.02
N LEU A 66 -26.01 1.41 2.83
CA LEU A 66 -25.08 0.31 2.60
C LEU A 66 -23.75 0.59 3.29
N THR A 67 -23.40 -0.25 4.26
CA THR A 67 -22.13 -0.23 4.98
C THR A 67 -21.24 -1.41 4.63
N LYS A 68 -21.82 -2.46 4.05
CA LYS A 68 -21.13 -3.65 3.59
C LYS A 68 -21.60 -4.01 2.19
N LEU A 69 -20.70 -4.65 1.47
CA LEU A 69 -20.95 -5.11 0.11
C LEU A 69 -20.66 -6.60 0.02
N SER A 70 -21.65 -7.39 -0.38
CA SER A 70 -21.42 -8.79 -0.73
C SER A 70 -20.69 -8.86 -2.06
N VAL A 71 -19.58 -9.59 -2.09
CA VAL A 71 -18.71 -9.70 -3.24
C VAL A 71 -18.57 -11.15 -3.68
N PRO A 72 -18.53 -11.45 -4.99
CA PRO A 72 -18.23 -12.77 -5.48
C PRO A 72 -16.74 -13.10 -5.24
N ASP A 73 -16.38 -14.39 -5.23
CA ASP A 73 -15.01 -14.86 -5.02
C ASP A 73 -14.04 -14.24 -6.02
N GLU A 74 -14.48 -14.12 -7.27
CA GLU A 74 -13.67 -13.58 -8.37
C GLU A 74 -13.24 -12.12 -8.13
N TYR A 75 -14.03 -11.36 -7.40
CA TYR A 75 -13.69 -9.98 -7.02
C TYR A 75 -12.48 -9.92 -6.10
N LEU A 76 -12.28 -10.95 -5.28
CA LEU A 76 -11.17 -11.04 -4.33
C LEU A 76 -9.91 -11.62 -4.96
N TYR A 77 -10.00 -12.25 -6.13
CA TYR A 77 -8.80 -12.76 -6.83
C TYR A 77 -7.87 -11.60 -7.20
N GLU A 78 -6.57 -11.87 -7.07
CA GLU A 78 -5.49 -10.89 -7.27
C GLU A 78 -5.45 -9.74 -6.26
N ARG A 79 -6.40 -9.67 -5.31
CA ARG A 79 -6.26 -8.78 -4.15
C ARG A 79 -5.15 -9.29 -3.25
N ILE A 80 -4.61 -8.40 -2.43
CA ILE A 80 -3.39 -8.65 -1.65
C ILE A 80 -3.74 -8.64 -0.17
N THR A 81 -3.29 -9.64 0.59
CA THR A 81 -3.45 -9.68 2.04
C THR A 81 -2.66 -8.54 2.71
N ALA A 82 -3.28 -7.84 3.64
CA ALA A 82 -2.67 -6.71 4.35
C ALA A 82 -1.86 -7.13 5.58
N GLU A 83 -2.17 -8.30 6.13
CA GLU A 83 -1.57 -8.82 7.36
C GLU A 83 -1.52 -10.34 7.35
N ASP A 84 -0.73 -10.90 8.25
CA ASP A 84 -0.61 -12.34 8.45
C ASP A 84 -1.92 -12.92 8.99
N SER A 85 -2.37 -14.02 8.42
CA SER A 85 -3.54 -14.75 8.89
C SER A 85 -3.15 -16.15 9.34
N THR A 86 -3.32 -16.45 10.62
CA THR A 86 -3.02 -17.77 11.18
C THR A 86 -4.22 -18.69 11.09
N LEU A 87 -4.04 -19.83 10.44
CA LEU A 87 -5.04 -20.88 10.30
C LEU A 87 -5.12 -21.75 11.56
N ARG A 88 -6.19 -22.55 11.68
CA ARG A 88 -6.40 -23.44 12.85
C ARG A 88 -5.31 -24.51 13.03
N ASP A 89 -4.69 -24.95 11.95
CA ASP A 89 -3.60 -25.93 11.94
C ASP A 89 -2.22 -25.30 12.26
N GLY A 90 -2.16 -23.97 12.40
CA GLY A 90 -0.94 -23.22 12.65
C GLY A 90 -0.21 -22.76 11.40
N GLU A 91 -0.69 -23.10 10.18
CA GLU A 91 -0.17 -22.49 8.95
C GLU A 91 -0.47 -20.99 8.96
N VAL A 92 0.47 -20.18 8.43
CA VAL A 92 0.31 -18.74 8.35
C VAL A 92 0.27 -18.33 6.88
N ILE A 93 -0.81 -17.66 6.47
CA ILE A 93 -0.87 -16.96 5.20
C ILE A 93 -0.30 -15.56 5.45
N ALA A 94 0.88 -15.32 4.88
CA ALA A 94 1.64 -14.10 5.13
C ALA A 94 0.98 -12.86 4.51
N ALA A 95 1.23 -11.70 5.09
CA ALA A 95 0.96 -10.42 4.46
C ALA A 95 1.64 -10.33 3.08
N ASN A 96 1.06 -9.53 2.19
CA ASN A 96 1.51 -9.39 0.81
C ASN A 96 1.34 -10.64 -0.07
N THR A 97 0.46 -11.55 0.32
CA THR A 97 0.09 -12.72 -0.48
C THR A 97 -1.04 -12.34 -1.45
N LEU A 98 -0.88 -12.69 -2.73
CA LEU A 98 -1.97 -12.59 -3.71
C LEU A 98 -3.06 -13.62 -3.41
N LEU A 99 -4.30 -13.18 -3.34
CA LEU A 99 -5.43 -14.06 -3.16
C LEU A 99 -5.70 -14.83 -4.46
N SER A 100 -5.56 -16.14 -4.39
CA SER A 100 -5.97 -17.09 -5.41
C SER A 100 -7.12 -17.94 -4.86
N HIS A 101 -7.78 -18.69 -5.73
CA HIS A 101 -8.80 -19.65 -5.29
C HIS A 101 -8.26 -20.58 -4.19
N GLU A 102 -7.03 -21.10 -4.34
CA GLU A 102 -6.40 -21.99 -3.35
C GLU A 102 -6.20 -21.29 -1.99
N VAL A 103 -5.73 -20.05 -1.99
CA VAL A 103 -5.53 -19.27 -0.76
C VAL A 103 -6.86 -18.99 -0.06
N MET A 104 -7.90 -18.68 -0.84
CA MET A 104 -9.25 -18.44 -0.33
C MET A 104 -9.86 -19.69 0.30
N VAL A 105 -9.69 -20.85 -0.34
CA VAL A 105 -10.11 -22.16 0.23
C VAL A 105 -9.38 -22.44 1.53
N LYS A 106 -8.06 -22.23 1.58
CA LYS A 106 -7.27 -22.39 2.81
C LYS A 106 -7.75 -21.49 3.94
N LEU A 107 -8.05 -20.21 3.67
CA LEU A 107 -8.59 -19.28 4.66
C LEU A 107 -9.94 -19.77 5.22
N ALA A 108 -10.82 -20.24 4.34
CA ALA A 108 -12.14 -20.74 4.71
C ALA A 108 -12.06 -22.03 5.54
N GLU A 109 -11.32 -23.03 5.08
CA GLU A 109 -11.11 -24.31 5.78
C GLU A 109 -10.32 -24.13 7.07
N GLY A 110 -9.34 -23.21 7.06
CA GLY A 110 -8.57 -22.80 8.23
C GLY A 110 -9.38 -22.07 9.29
N GLY A 111 -10.67 -21.80 9.03
CA GLY A 111 -11.61 -21.22 9.98
C GLY A 111 -11.40 -19.73 10.24
N VAL A 112 -10.77 -19.04 9.31
CA VAL A 112 -10.63 -17.58 9.34
C VAL A 112 -11.99 -16.96 9.03
N LYS A 113 -12.50 -16.15 9.95
CA LYS A 113 -13.80 -15.46 9.78
C LYS A 113 -13.64 -14.05 9.21
N GLN A 114 -12.47 -13.49 9.37
CA GLN A 114 -12.14 -12.15 8.90
C GLN A 114 -10.65 -12.10 8.58
N PHE A 115 -10.31 -11.45 7.49
CA PHE A 115 -8.94 -11.08 7.13
C PHE A 115 -8.94 -9.71 6.45
N ASN A 116 -7.79 -9.08 6.36
CA ASN A 116 -7.66 -7.76 5.75
C ASN A 116 -6.93 -7.83 4.41
N ILE A 117 -7.44 -7.08 3.44
CA ILE A 117 -6.78 -6.86 2.14
C ILE A 117 -6.31 -5.41 2.03
N LEU A 118 -5.33 -5.17 1.17
CA LEU A 118 -4.90 -3.81 0.82
C LEU A 118 -5.97 -3.13 -0.03
N PHE A 119 -6.25 -1.88 0.28
CA PHE A 119 -7.07 -1.06 -0.59
C PHE A 119 -6.27 -0.64 -1.82
N THR A 120 -6.62 -1.18 -2.96
CA THR A 120 -6.06 -0.83 -4.28
C THR A 120 -7.20 -0.59 -5.26
N ASN A 121 -6.99 0.31 -6.22
CA ASN A 121 -7.95 0.59 -7.29
C ASN A 121 -7.23 0.79 -8.62
N ASP A 122 -8.00 0.85 -9.72
CA ASP A 122 -7.47 1.02 -11.07
C ASP A 122 -7.30 2.50 -11.47
N ILE A 123 -7.57 3.45 -10.56
CA ILE A 123 -7.58 4.88 -10.87
C ILE A 123 -6.27 5.54 -10.44
N ASP A 124 -5.91 5.44 -9.17
CA ASP A 124 -4.79 6.18 -8.58
C ASP A 124 -4.02 5.42 -7.49
N ARG A 125 -4.51 4.27 -7.03
CA ARG A 125 -3.92 3.48 -5.95
C ARG A 125 -3.58 2.06 -6.40
N GLY A 126 -2.52 1.94 -7.17
CA GLY A 126 -2.00 0.64 -7.62
C GLY A 126 -1.23 -0.12 -6.53
N SER A 127 -0.94 -1.39 -6.80
CA SER A 127 -0.20 -2.29 -5.89
C SER A 127 1.33 -2.13 -5.95
N PHE A 128 1.84 -1.00 -6.44
CA PHE A 128 3.25 -0.82 -6.82
C PHE A 128 4.25 -1.15 -5.71
N VAL A 129 4.01 -0.66 -4.48
CA VAL A 129 4.91 -0.95 -3.33
C VAL A 129 4.80 -2.42 -2.93
N ALA A 130 3.59 -2.98 -2.91
CA ALA A 130 3.37 -4.39 -2.61
C ALA A 130 4.06 -5.31 -3.63
N ASP A 131 3.99 -4.97 -4.93
CA ASP A 131 4.65 -5.69 -6.02
C ASP A 131 6.17 -5.61 -5.90
N THR A 132 6.69 -4.42 -5.58
CA THR A 132 8.11 -4.20 -5.33
C THR A 132 8.61 -5.08 -4.18
N LEU A 133 7.87 -5.13 -3.07
CA LEU A 133 8.23 -5.97 -1.92
C LEU A 133 8.19 -7.47 -2.24
N ARG A 134 7.31 -7.92 -3.16
CA ARG A 134 7.31 -9.32 -3.61
C ARG A 134 8.48 -9.65 -4.54
N ALA A 135 8.92 -8.68 -5.33
CA ALA A 135 10.07 -8.83 -6.21
C ALA A 135 11.40 -8.70 -5.49
N ASP A 136 11.41 -8.07 -4.33
CA ASP A 136 12.61 -7.87 -3.51
C ASP A 136 13.05 -9.19 -2.87
N LEU A 137 14.28 -9.60 -3.13
CA LEU A 137 14.88 -10.83 -2.60
C LEU A 137 15.61 -10.59 -1.28
N THR A 138 15.78 -9.34 -0.87
CA THR A 138 16.49 -9.00 0.38
C THR A 138 15.62 -9.29 1.60
N ARG A 139 16.24 -9.83 2.65
CA ARG A 139 15.54 -10.26 3.87
C ARG A 139 15.73 -9.30 5.03
N ASP A 140 16.81 -8.54 4.99
CA ASP A 140 17.15 -7.61 6.04
C ASP A 140 17.84 -6.34 5.49
N ARG A 141 18.09 -5.40 6.39
CA ARG A 141 18.71 -4.11 6.06
C ARG A 141 20.13 -4.28 5.49
N GLU A 142 20.90 -5.27 5.98
CA GLU A 142 22.27 -5.46 5.54
C GLU A 142 22.32 -5.98 4.10
N GLU A 143 21.49 -6.96 3.78
CA GLU A 143 21.34 -7.45 2.40
C GLU A 143 20.89 -6.32 1.44
N ALA A 144 19.93 -5.51 1.84
CA ALA A 144 19.46 -4.38 1.04
C ALA A 144 20.58 -3.36 0.78
N LEU A 145 21.38 -3.01 1.79
CA LEU A 145 22.52 -2.10 1.63
C LEU A 145 23.57 -2.66 0.68
N VAL A 146 23.86 -3.96 0.76
CA VAL A 146 24.76 -4.66 -0.13
C VAL A 146 24.28 -4.65 -1.56
N GLU A 147 22.99 -4.91 -1.79
CA GLU A 147 22.41 -4.86 -3.15
C GLU A 147 22.45 -3.44 -3.72
N ILE A 148 22.13 -2.42 -2.94
CA ILE A 148 22.25 -1.01 -3.36
C ILE A 148 23.72 -0.70 -3.71
N TYR A 149 24.67 -1.16 -2.90
CA TYR A 149 26.09 -0.94 -3.16
C TYR A 149 26.53 -1.57 -4.49
N LYS A 150 26.15 -2.83 -4.75
CA LYS A 150 26.46 -3.52 -6.00
C LYS A 150 25.95 -2.80 -7.25
N VAL A 151 24.74 -2.23 -7.16
CA VAL A 151 24.14 -1.44 -8.26
C VAL A 151 24.92 -0.13 -8.47
N MET A 152 25.29 0.55 -7.38
CA MET A 152 25.97 1.86 -7.45
C MET A 152 27.47 1.74 -7.77
N ARG A 153 28.09 0.62 -7.38
CA ARG A 153 29.52 0.33 -7.55
C ARG A 153 29.75 -1.04 -8.16
N PRO A 154 29.39 -1.26 -9.43
CA PRO A 154 29.55 -2.54 -10.08
C PRO A 154 31.02 -2.93 -10.15
N GLY A 155 31.33 -4.19 -9.75
CA GLY A 155 32.68 -4.73 -9.78
C GLY A 155 33.52 -4.51 -8.51
N GLU A 156 33.05 -3.71 -7.57
CA GLU A 156 33.68 -3.57 -6.25
C GLU A 156 33.08 -4.56 -5.25
N PRO A 157 33.89 -5.29 -4.48
CA PRO A 157 33.37 -6.20 -3.45
C PRO A 157 32.72 -5.37 -2.32
N PRO A 158 31.44 -5.63 -1.99
CA PRO A 158 30.74 -4.90 -0.93
C PRO A 158 31.27 -5.33 0.44
N THR A 159 31.63 -4.36 1.28
CA THR A 159 31.79 -4.58 2.73
C THR A 159 30.62 -3.89 3.43
N LYS A 160 30.25 -4.37 4.61
CA LYS A 160 29.17 -3.78 5.42
C LYS A 160 29.38 -2.28 5.63
N GLU A 161 30.58 -1.89 6.06
CA GLU A 161 30.94 -0.49 6.30
C GLU A 161 30.88 0.36 5.02
N ALA A 162 31.38 -0.16 3.89
CA ALA A 162 31.37 0.56 2.63
C ALA A 162 29.92 0.75 2.11
N ALA A 163 29.07 -0.27 2.24
CA ALA A 163 27.68 -0.19 1.84
C ALA A 163 26.90 0.79 2.71
N GLU A 164 27.07 0.75 4.02
CA GLU A 164 26.40 1.67 4.95
C GLU A 164 26.87 3.13 4.75
N ASN A 165 28.16 3.35 4.59
CA ASN A 165 28.72 4.67 4.30
C ASN A 165 28.24 5.22 2.96
N LEU A 166 28.19 4.38 1.91
CA LEU A 166 27.66 4.80 0.62
C LEU A 166 26.21 5.25 0.75
N PHE A 167 25.35 4.45 1.38
CA PHE A 167 23.92 4.76 1.54
C PHE A 167 23.70 6.04 2.36
N ASN A 168 24.40 6.18 3.49
CA ASN A 168 24.30 7.38 4.32
C ASN A 168 24.77 8.65 3.57
N ASN A 169 25.83 8.53 2.79
CA ASN A 169 26.36 9.64 2.02
C ASN A 169 25.49 10.04 0.83
N LEU A 170 24.63 9.15 0.34
CA LEU A 170 23.74 9.46 -0.78
C LEU A 170 22.68 10.50 -0.41
N PHE A 171 22.15 10.46 0.83
CA PHE A 171 20.95 11.23 1.17
C PHE A 171 21.00 11.93 2.52
N PHE A 172 21.79 11.40 3.49
CA PHE A 172 21.69 11.77 4.90
C PHE A 172 22.93 12.47 5.45
N SER A 173 23.95 12.73 4.63
CA SER A 173 25.16 13.41 5.05
C SER A 173 25.18 14.85 4.52
N SER A 174 25.19 15.84 5.42
CA SER A 174 25.30 17.26 5.07
C SER A 174 26.59 17.64 4.36
N GLU A 175 27.65 16.81 4.52
CA GLU A 175 28.93 17.01 3.82
C GLU A 175 28.90 16.53 2.36
N ARG A 176 27.98 15.64 2.03
CA ARG A 176 27.92 14.96 0.72
C ARG A 176 26.66 15.28 -0.08
N TYR A 177 25.61 15.67 0.59
CA TYR A 177 24.32 15.95 -0.02
C TYR A 177 23.78 17.31 0.45
N ASP A 178 23.43 18.15 -0.50
CA ASP A 178 22.80 19.46 -0.22
C ASP A 178 21.65 19.70 -1.19
N LEU A 179 20.44 19.68 -0.66
CA LEU A 179 19.23 19.95 -1.42
C LEU A 179 19.08 21.42 -1.76
N SER A 180 19.83 22.29 -1.10
CA SER A 180 19.69 23.76 -1.07
C SER A 180 18.32 24.25 -0.56
N PRO A 181 18.21 25.47 -0.05
CA PRO A 181 16.92 26.03 0.42
C PRO A 181 15.86 26.07 -0.69
N VAL A 182 16.27 26.41 -1.92
CA VAL A 182 15.37 26.42 -3.09
C VAL A 182 14.92 25.00 -3.48
N GLY A 183 15.84 24.05 -3.43
CA GLY A 183 15.55 22.64 -3.65
C GLY A 183 14.56 22.11 -2.62
N ARG A 184 14.80 22.38 -1.32
CA ARG A 184 13.89 22.00 -0.22
C ARG A 184 12.50 22.62 -0.39
N MET A 185 12.43 23.90 -0.74
CA MET A 185 11.15 24.57 -0.99
C MET A 185 10.36 23.89 -2.12
N LYS A 186 11.02 23.57 -3.24
CA LYS A 186 10.36 22.87 -4.37
C LYS A 186 9.93 21.46 -3.99
N PHE A 187 10.77 20.75 -3.24
CA PHE A 187 10.49 19.42 -2.75
C PHE A 187 9.25 19.42 -1.84
N ASN A 188 9.24 20.27 -0.80
CA ASN A 188 8.11 20.38 0.12
C ASN A 188 6.82 20.81 -0.59
N ARG A 189 6.92 21.76 -1.54
CA ARG A 189 5.77 22.18 -2.35
C ARG A 189 5.17 21.03 -3.15
N ARG A 190 6.00 20.15 -3.72
CA ARG A 190 5.54 18.98 -4.47
C ARG A 190 4.81 17.97 -3.58
N LEU A 191 5.23 17.84 -2.33
CA LEU A 191 4.61 16.98 -1.33
C LEU A 191 3.43 17.65 -0.60
N GLY A 192 3.05 18.88 -0.96
CA GLY A 192 1.96 19.60 -0.29
C GLY A 192 2.30 20.06 1.14
N ARG A 193 3.57 20.05 1.51
CA ARG A 193 4.03 20.47 2.84
C ARG A 193 4.28 21.97 2.89
N PRO A 194 3.95 22.68 4.02
CA PRO A 194 4.37 24.04 4.23
C PRO A 194 5.91 24.10 4.32
N TYR A 195 6.48 25.19 3.83
CA TYR A 195 7.93 25.42 3.93
C TYR A 195 8.21 26.80 4.50
N GLU A 196 8.88 26.83 5.64
CA GLU A 196 9.45 28.02 6.24
C GLU A 196 10.96 27.85 6.28
N VAL A 197 11.70 28.84 5.81
CA VAL A 197 13.18 28.78 5.83
C VAL A 197 13.66 28.87 7.27
N GLY A 198 14.43 27.90 7.70
CA GLY A 198 15.10 27.93 9.00
C GLY A 198 16.02 29.13 9.14
N THR A 199 15.97 29.80 10.28
CA THR A 199 16.71 31.06 10.53
C THR A 199 18.13 30.83 11.05
N ASP A 200 18.41 29.65 11.63
CA ASP A 200 19.72 29.29 12.17
C ASP A 200 20.47 28.27 11.26
N GLN A 201 21.79 28.22 11.44
CA GLN A 201 22.66 27.37 10.63
C GLN A 201 22.34 25.88 10.78
N LYS A 202 21.99 25.39 11.99
CA LYS A 202 21.70 24.00 12.26
C LYS A 202 20.40 23.55 11.58
N SER A 203 19.37 24.41 11.60
CA SER A 203 18.12 24.15 10.88
C SER A 203 18.37 24.05 9.37
N ARG A 204 19.21 24.91 8.81
CA ARG A 204 19.57 24.89 7.37
C ARG A 204 20.36 23.64 6.99
N GLU A 205 21.27 23.16 7.84
CA GLU A 205 22.01 21.92 7.60
C GLU A 205 21.07 20.69 7.58
N VAL A 206 20.10 20.65 8.50
CA VAL A 206 19.08 19.57 8.53
C VAL A 206 18.13 19.66 7.33
N GLU A 207 17.77 20.89 6.91
CA GLU A 207 16.93 21.10 5.73
C GLU A 207 17.63 20.72 4.42
N GLY A 208 18.96 20.74 4.37
CA GLY A 208 19.77 20.39 3.20
C GLY A 208 19.85 18.89 2.92
N ILE A 209 19.52 18.03 3.89
CA ILE A 209 19.52 16.56 3.74
C ILE A 209 18.12 16.00 3.70
N LEU A 210 17.96 14.76 3.21
CA LEU A 210 16.69 14.06 3.24
C LEU A 210 16.47 13.39 4.60
N SER A 211 15.22 13.33 5.04
CA SER A 211 14.79 12.47 6.14
C SER A 211 14.19 11.15 5.61
N HIS A 212 14.02 10.16 6.49
CA HIS A 212 13.30 8.93 6.13
C HIS A 212 11.85 9.21 5.73
N GLU A 213 11.21 10.20 6.38
CA GLU A 213 9.86 10.64 6.04
C GLU A 213 9.78 11.26 4.64
N ASP A 214 10.83 12.00 4.23
CA ASP A 214 10.91 12.55 2.88
C ASP A 214 10.88 11.45 1.82
N ILE A 215 11.58 10.35 2.08
CA ILE A 215 11.63 9.20 1.16
C ILE A 215 10.27 8.50 1.10
N ILE A 216 9.63 8.28 2.26
CA ILE A 216 8.30 7.64 2.33
C ILE A 216 7.26 8.48 1.60
N ASP A 217 7.27 9.80 1.78
CA ASP A 217 6.28 10.69 1.15
C ASP A 217 6.48 10.85 -0.36
N VAL A 218 7.68 10.54 -0.87
CA VAL A 218 7.97 10.54 -2.33
C VAL A 218 7.47 9.26 -2.99
N LEU A 219 7.52 8.13 -2.30
CA LEU A 219 7.10 6.81 -2.79
C LEU A 219 5.59 6.67 -2.83
#